data_dc9e25c708a8f312124ba5b69c2c725d
#
_entry.id   dc9e25c708a8f312124ba5b69c2c725d
#
_cell.length_a   1.000
_cell.length_b   1.000
_cell.length_c   1.000
_cell.angle_alpha   90.00
_cell.angle_beta   90.00
_cell.angle_gamma   90.00
#
_symmetry.space_group_name_H-M   'P 1'
#
loop_
_entity.id
_entity.type
_entity.pdbx_description
1 polymer ?
#
loop_
_entity_poly.entity_id
_entity_poly.type
_entity_poly.pdbx_seq_one_letter_code
_entity_poly.pdbx_strand_id
1 'polypeptide(L)'
;METVFASFTSSGITVSSFLICSLVALLCGALIAFTYTRRTRFTQSLVLAVILLPFAVQTVIMLVNGNVGTGVAVAGAFGLVRFRSAPGNAKDISVIFVAMAVGLACGSGYIALSVLFTVIACAVLYLLVFFHIGADRSGEKELSITIPESLDYTEVFDDIFKEYTTHAELTEVKTASLGSLYKLRYRVRLADDRNEKGFLDALRCRNGNLEVRCGQPHTPVEQL
;
A
#
# COMPACT_ATOMS: atom_id res chain seq x y z
N MET A 1 22.71 6.00 31.24
CA MET A 1 21.67 5.79 30.21
C MET A 1 20.90 7.08 29.87
N GLU A 2 20.77 8.03 30.75
CA GLU A 2 20.02 9.28 30.52
C GLU A 2 20.59 10.19 29.42
N THR A 3 21.88 10.19 29.17
CA THR A 3 22.52 11.04 28.17
C THR A 3 22.28 10.65 26.72
N VAL A 4 21.90 9.39 26.44
CA VAL A 4 21.65 8.90 25.07
C VAL A 4 20.30 9.35 24.54
N PHE A 5 19.34 9.63 25.43
CA PHE A 5 18.00 10.10 25.09
C PHE A 5 17.81 11.61 25.29
N ALA A 6 18.88 12.33 25.62
CA ALA A 6 18.82 13.81 25.74
C ALA A 6 18.55 14.43 24.35
N SER A 7 17.68 15.44 24.32
CA SER A 7 17.42 16.21 23.10
C SER A 7 18.66 16.99 22.67
N PHE A 8 19.10 16.78 21.44
CA PHE A 8 20.24 17.49 20.84
C PHE A 8 19.91 18.96 20.53
N THR A 9 18.66 19.35 20.61
CA THR A 9 18.16 20.69 20.25
C THR A 9 17.92 21.59 21.44
N SER A 10 18.24 21.16 22.67
CA SER A 10 18.02 21.93 23.90
C SER A 10 18.79 23.26 23.96
N SER A 11 19.82 23.46 23.13
CA SER A 11 20.66 24.68 23.07
C SER A 11 20.31 25.63 21.90
N GLY A 12 19.19 25.42 21.21
CA GLY A 12 18.80 26.21 20.04
C GLY A 12 19.13 25.51 18.70
N ILE A 13 18.44 25.94 17.64
CA ILE A 13 18.62 25.39 16.28
C ILE A 13 19.92 25.96 15.70
N THR A 14 20.94 25.10 15.60
CA THR A 14 22.19 25.41 14.92
C THR A 14 22.21 24.76 13.54
N VAL A 15 22.88 25.36 12.57
CA VAL A 15 23.01 24.77 11.20
C VAL A 15 23.59 23.37 11.24
N SER A 16 24.55 23.11 12.12
CA SER A 16 25.11 21.78 12.32
C SER A 16 24.07 20.76 12.83
N SER A 17 23.24 21.17 13.80
CA SER A 17 22.15 20.31 14.32
C SER A 17 21.13 19.98 13.23
N PHE A 18 20.77 20.97 12.40
CA PHE A 18 19.87 20.76 11.27
C PHE A 18 20.44 19.75 10.26
N LEU A 19 21.72 19.90 9.88
CA LEU A 19 22.36 19.01 8.91
C LEU A 19 22.47 17.58 9.45
N ILE A 20 22.82 17.38 10.71
CA ILE A 20 22.91 16.06 11.34
C ILE A 20 21.53 15.41 11.38
N CYS A 21 20.51 16.10 11.87
CA CYS A 21 19.14 15.56 11.91
C CYS A 21 18.61 15.24 10.53
N SER A 22 18.89 16.09 9.52
CA SER A 22 18.47 15.86 8.13
C SER A 22 19.12 14.63 7.53
N LEU A 23 20.41 14.44 7.77
CA LEU A 23 21.14 13.26 7.30
C LEU A 23 20.60 11.98 7.94
N VAL A 24 20.36 12.00 9.24
CA VAL A 24 19.78 10.86 9.97
C VAL A 24 18.36 10.57 9.48
N ALA A 25 17.52 11.59 9.31
CA ALA A 25 16.15 11.42 8.80
C ALA A 25 16.14 10.78 7.42
N LEU A 26 17.01 11.21 6.49
CA LEU A 26 17.15 10.63 5.16
C LEU A 26 17.65 9.19 5.21
N LEU A 27 18.64 8.89 6.05
CA LEU A 27 19.16 7.52 6.22
C LEU A 27 18.09 6.58 6.77
N CYS A 28 17.35 7.01 7.79
CA CYS A 28 16.23 6.23 8.34
C CYS A 28 15.13 6.01 7.30
N GLY A 29 14.75 7.04 6.53
CA GLY A 29 13.79 6.92 5.43
C GLY A 29 14.26 5.95 4.34
N ALA A 30 15.53 6.02 3.97
CA ALA A 30 16.13 5.10 3.01
C ALA A 30 16.14 3.65 3.54
N LEU A 31 16.41 3.42 4.83
CA LEU A 31 16.38 2.11 5.46
C LEU A 31 14.96 1.50 5.44
N ILE A 32 13.95 2.30 5.79
CA ILE A 32 12.54 1.88 5.73
C ILE A 32 12.17 1.52 4.30
N ALA A 33 12.47 2.40 3.34
CA ALA A 33 12.19 2.17 1.93
C ALA A 33 12.88 0.90 1.40
N PHE A 34 14.15 0.69 1.75
CA PHE A 34 14.91 -0.50 1.36
C PHE A 34 14.30 -1.79 1.95
N THR A 35 13.91 -1.77 3.22
CA THR A 35 13.27 -2.93 3.88
C THR A 35 11.94 -3.26 3.22
N TYR A 36 11.16 -2.23 2.88
CA TYR A 36 9.85 -2.38 2.23
C TYR A 36 9.97 -2.91 0.80
N THR A 37 10.91 -2.40 0.00
CA THR A 37 11.07 -2.76 -1.43
C THR A 37 11.58 -4.19 -1.64
N ARG A 38 12.28 -4.76 -0.68
CA ARG A 38 12.84 -6.12 -0.81
C ARG A 38 11.80 -7.22 -0.97
N ARG A 39 10.58 -7.03 -0.49
CA ARG A 39 9.57 -8.10 -0.43
C ARG A 39 8.15 -7.71 -0.82
N THR A 40 7.89 -6.47 -1.17
CA THR A 40 6.56 -5.98 -1.55
C THR A 40 6.62 -5.38 -2.95
N ARG A 41 5.57 -5.56 -3.76
CA ARG A 41 5.42 -4.81 -5.01
C ARG A 41 5.20 -3.34 -4.68
N PHE A 42 6.06 -2.48 -5.14
CA PHE A 42 6.05 -1.05 -4.81
C PHE A 42 5.88 -0.18 -6.04
N THR A 43 5.32 0.99 -5.85
CA THR A 43 5.29 2.06 -6.84
C THR A 43 6.51 2.97 -6.61
N GLN A 44 7.21 3.35 -7.65
CA GLN A 44 8.40 4.20 -7.55
C GLN A 44 8.13 5.51 -6.82
N SER A 45 6.92 6.08 -7.00
CA SER A 45 6.46 7.29 -6.29
C SER A 45 6.37 7.10 -4.77
N LEU A 46 5.93 5.93 -4.29
CA LEU A 46 5.85 5.63 -2.86
C LEU A 46 7.24 5.58 -2.22
N VAL A 47 8.21 4.94 -2.88
CA VAL A 47 9.59 4.86 -2.39
C VAL A 47 10.18 6.25 -2.19
N LEU A 48 10.03 7.12 -3.19
CA LEU A 48 10.49 8.52 -3.10
C LEU A 48 9.81 9.27 -1.95
N ALA A 49 8.49 9.07 -1.80
CA ALA A 49 7.74 9.69 -0.71
C ALA A 49 8.26 9.23 0.67
N VAL A 50 8.46 7.93 0.88
CA VAL A 50 8.93 7.37 2.16
C VAL A 50 10.34 7.86 2.52
N ILE A 51 11.22 8.08 1.53
CA ILE A 51 12.57 8.61 1.76
C ILE A 51 12.53 10.10 2.13
N LEU A 52 11.73 10.91 1.42
CA LEU A 52 11.69 12.36 1.59
C LEU A 52 10.83 12.80 2.76
N LEU A 53 9.82 12.01 3.13
CA LEU A 53 8.86 12.39 4.16
C LEU A 53 9.48 12.63 5.55
N PRO A 54 10.39 11.79 6.07
CA PRO A 54 11.04 12.06 7.35
C PRO A 54 11.82 13.37 7.34
N PHE A 55 12.50 13.69 6.24
CA PHE A 55 13.23 14.95 6.08
C PHE A 55 12.29 16.15 6.06
N ALA A 56 11.17 16.09 5.35
CA ALA A 56 10.18 17.17 5.30
C ALA A 56 9.55 17.40 6.67
N VAL A 57 9.13 16.33 7.35
CA VAL A 57 8.51 16.41 8.68
C VAL A 57 9.51 16.93 9.72
N GLN A 58 10.75 16.44 9.71
CA GLN A 58 11.83 16.93 10.58
C GLN A 58 12.06 18.45 10.43
N THR A 59 12.11 18.93 9.19
CA THR A 59 12.29 20.35 8.91
C THR A 59 11.14 21.19 9.46
N VAL A 60 9.89 20.73 9.24
CA VAL A 60 8.69 21.40 9.76
C VAL A 60 8.70 21.46 11.29
N ILE A 61 9.02 20.36 11.96
CA ILE A 61 9.06 20.29 13.42
C ILE A 61 10.14 21.22 13.99
N MET A 62 11.32 21.28 13.37
CA MET A 62 12.36 22.22 13.78
C MET A 62 11.93 23.67 13.63
N LEU A 63 11.20 24.02 12.58
CA LEU A 63 10.68 25.39 12.38
C LEU A 63 9.59 25.77 13.38
N VAL A 64 8.78 24.77 13.80
CA VAL A 64 7.70 24.97 14.78
C VAL A 64 8.22 25.00 16.22
N ASN A 65 9.37 24.37 16.47
CA ASN A 65 9.90 24.20 17.82
C ASN A 65 10.08 25.56 18.55
N GLY A 66 9.38 25.72 19.67
CA GLY A 66 9.37 26.94 20.47
C GLY A 66 8.39 28.03 20.01
N ASN A 67 7.66 27.87 18.92
CA ASN A 67 6.71 28.88 18.43
C ASN A 67 5.31 28.27 18.13
N VAL A 68 4.40 28.44 19.07
CA VAL A 68 3.01 27.93 18.96
C VAL A 68 2.28 28.52 17.76
N GLY A 69 2.52 29.79 17.43
CA GLY A 69 1.89 30.44 16.27
C GLY A 69 2.28 29.79 14.94
N THR A 70 3.57 29.47 14.78
CA THR A 70 4.07 28.72 13.61
C THR A 70 3.45 27.34 13.57
N GLY A 71 3.28 26.66 14.72
CA GLY A 71 2.65 25.34 14.80
C GLY A 71 1.21 25.35 14.27
N VAL A 72 0.42 26.33 14.67
CA VAL A 72 -0.97 26.50 14.21
C VAL A 72 -1.01 26.81 12.70
N ALA A 73 -0.12 27.69 12.21
CA ALA A 73 -0.05 28.03 10.79
C ALA A 73 0.30 26.81 9.92
N VAL A 74 1.27 26.00 10.36
CA VAL A 74 1.67 24.77 9.66
C VAL A 74 0.54 23.75 9.69
N ALA A 75 -0.12 23.55 10.83
CA ALA A 75 -1.27 22.65 10.92
C ALA A 75 -2.41 23.07 9.98
N GLY A 76 -2.68 24.38 9.90
CA GLY A 76 -3.64 24.93 8.94
C GLY A 76 -3.24 24.70 7.49
N ALA A 77 -1.97 24.92 7.13
CA ALA A 77 -1.46 24.69 5.79
C ALA A 77 -1.57 23.21 5.38
N PHE A 78 -1.20 22.27 6.26
CA PHE A 78 -1.36 20.83 6.01
C PHE A 78 -2.83 20.41 5.91
N GLY A 79 -3.73 21.02 6.66
CA GLY A 79 -5.17 20.80 6.56
C GLY A 79 -5.76 21.18 5.20
N LEU A 80 -5.13 22.12 4.47
CA LEU A 80 -5.52 22.49 3.12
C LEU A 80 -4.96 21.54 2.03
N VAL A 81 -3.93 20.76 2.36
CA VAL A 81 -3.36 19.75 1.43
C VAL A 81 -4.28 18.55 1.39
N ARG A 82 -5.20 18.55 0.43
CA ARG A 82 -6.06 17.41 0.17
C ARG A 82 -5.30 16.36 -0.65
N PHE A 83 -4.97 15.24 -0.06
CA PHE A 83 -4.49 14.08 -0.80
C PHE A 83 -5.62 13.57 -1.71
N ARG A 84 -5.56 13.89 -2.98
CA ARG A 84 -6.60 13.54 -3.96
C ARG A 84 -6.54 12.06 -4.38
N SER A 85 -5.44 11.38 -4.10
CA SER A 85 -5.25 9.94 -4.30
C SER A 85 -4.73 9.34 -3.00
N ALA A 86 -5.59 8.62 -2.31
CA ALA A 86 -5.15 7.82 -1.17
C ALA A 86 -4.13 6.76 -1.65
N PRO A 87 -3.09 6.46 -0.88
CA PRO A 87 -2.23 5.32 -1.16
C PRO A 87 -3.10 4.06 -1.21
N GLY A 88 -2.94 3.27 -2.27
CA GLY A 88 -3.87 2.21 -2.64
C GLY A 88 -3.96 1.03 -1.67
N ASN A 89 -3.06 0.91 -0.68
CA ASN A 89 -3.02 -0.20 0.26
C ASN A 89 -2.83 0.26 1.70
N ALA A 90 -3.51 -0.41 2.65
CA ALA A 90 -3.32 -0.17 4.08
C ALA A 90 -1.85 -0.32 4.53
N LYS A 91 -1.09 -1.19 3.87
CA LYS A 91 0.36 -1.38 4.10
C LYS A 91 1.16 -0.11 3.76
N ASP A 92 0.82 0.55 2.64
CA ASP A 92 1.49 1.78 2.19
C ASP A 92 1.24 2.92 3.18
N ILE A 93 0.00 3.03 3.67
CA ILE A 93 -0.39 4.00 4.69
C ILE A 93 0.43 3.79 5.97
N SER A 94 0.56 2.55 6.44
CA SER A 94 1.33 2.22 7.64
C SER A 94 2.79 2.62 7.52
N VAL A 95 3.42 2.37 6.37
CA VAL A 95 4.83 2.75 6.12
C VAL A 95 5.00 4.26 6.08
N ILE A 96 4.05 4.99 5.51
CA ILE A 96 4.04 6.47 5.53
C ILE A 96 3.98 6.99 6.97
N PHE A 97 3.10 6.44 7.82
CA PHE A 97 3.01 6.84 9.23
C PHE A 97 4.30 6.54 10.01
N VAL A 98 4.95 5.41 9.76
CA VAL A 98 6.26 5.11 10.35
C VAL A 98 7.30 6.14 9.92
N ALA A 99 7.35 6.50 8.64
CA ALA A 99 8.28 7.52 8.13
C ALA A 99 8.01 8.90 8.75
N MET A 100 6.72 9.27 8.95
CA MET A 100 6.35 10.51 9.63
C MET A 100 6.81 10.53 11.10
N ALA A 101 6.63 9.44 11.84
CA ALA A 101 7.04 9.31 13.23
C ALA A 101 8.56 9.45 13.39
N VAL A 102 9.33 8.89 12.47
CA VAL A 102 10.80 9.08 12.41
C VAL A 102 11.17 10.53 12.22
N GLY A 103 10.51 11.23 11.29
CA GLY A 103 10.73 12.66 11.06
C GLY A 103 10.40 13.53 12.28
N LEU A 104 9.29 13.20 12.97
CA LEU A 104 8.89 13.84 14.24
C LEU A 104 9.98 13.70 15.31
N ALA A 105 10.48 12.49 15.52
CA ALA A 105 11.52 12.22 16.52
C ALA A 105 12.83 12.93 16.17
N CYS A 106 13.26 12.92 14.90
CA CYS A 106 14.44 13.65 14.44
C CYS A 106 14.28 15.18 14.63
N GLY A 107 13.11 15.73 14.26
CA GLY A 107 12.82 17.16 14.37
C GLY A 107 12.77 17.66 15.79
N SER A 108 12.34 16.81 16.73
CA SER A 108 12.36 17.10 18.17
C SER A 108 13.76 16.95 18.79
N GLY A 109 14.79 16.57 18.01
CA GLY A 109 16.17 16.41 18.47
C GLY A 109 16.48 15.07 19.15
N TYR A 110 15.53 14.11 19.18
CA TYR A 110 15.72 12.79 19.77
C TYR A 110 16.28 11.79 18.75
N ILE A 111 17.51 12.03 18.29
CA ILE A 111 18.16 11.24 17.22
C ILE A 111 18.26 9.76 17.60
N ALA A 112 18.70 9.46 18.82
CA ALA A 112 18.86 8.07 19.28
C ALA A 112 17.51 7.33 19.30
N LEU A 113 16.44 7.98 19.74
CA LEU A 113 15.09 7.43 19.74
C LEU A 113 14.59 7.17 18.31
N SER A 114 14.86 8.09 17.39
CA SER A 114 14.49 7.96 15.98
C SER A 114 15.16 6.73 15.32
N VAL A 115 16.47 6.56 15.55
CA VAL A 115 17.22 5.40 15.03
C VAL A 115 16.70 4.10 15.65
N LEU A 116 16.51 4.07 16.97
CA LEU A 116 15.96 2.90 17.68
C LEU A 116 14.57 2.52 17.15
N PHE A 117 13.69 3.52 17.02
CA PHE A 117 12.34 3.31 16.48
C PHE A 117 12.39 2.78 15.04
N THR A 118 13.27 3.32 14.19
CA THR A 118 13.44 2.86 12.82
C THR A 118 13.88 1.40 12.77
N VAL A 119 14.84 0.99 13.61
CA VAL A 119 15.31 -0.40 13.66
C VAL A 119 14.19 -1.34 14.10
N ILE A 120 13.44 -0.96 15.15
CA ILE A 120 12.30 -1.76 15.63
C ILE A 120 11.23 -1.86 14.54
N ALA A 121 10.86 -0.75 13.90
CA ALA A 121 9.86 -0.73 12.83
C ALA A 121 10.29 -1.61 11.64
N CYS A 122 11.53 -1.52 11.20
CA CYS A 122 12.08 -2.36 10.15
C CYS A 122 12.08 -3.85 10.56
N ALA A 123 12.42 -4.18 11.79
CA ALA A 123 12.39 -5.54 12.31
C ALA A 123 10.94 -6.09 12.30
N VAL A 124 9.98 -5.32 12.78
CA VAL A 124 8.55 -5.70 12.78
C VAL A 124 8.05 -5.88 11.35
N LEU A 125 8.33 -4.93 10.44
CA LEU A 125 7.94 -5.05 9.04
C LEU A 125 8.54 -6.31 8.40
N TYR A 126 9.82 -6.58 8.65
CA TYR A 126 10.48 -7.77 8.14
C TYR A 126 9.84 -9.06 8.68
N LEU A 127 9.51 -9.09 9.98
CA LEU A 127 8.88 -10.24 10.65
C LEU A 127 7.47 -10.50 10.12
N LEU A 128 6.63 -9.45 9.97
CA LEU A 128 5.29 -9.55 9.41
C LEU A 128 5.30 -10.12 7.98
N VAL A 129 6.25 -9.66 7.17
CA VAL A 129 6.41 -10.16 5.80
C VAL A 129 6.99 -11.58 5.79
N PHE A 130 7.89 -11.92 6.70
CA PHE A 130 8.46 -13.27 6.82
C PHE A 130 7.40 -14.30 7.20
N PHE A 131 6.52 -13.98 8.14
CA PHE A 131 5.41 -14.84 8.54
C PHE A 131 4.24 -14.85 7.54
N HIS A 132 4.36 -14.16 6.40
CA HIS A 132 3.29 -14.04 5.40
C HIS A 132 1.95 -13.56 6.00
N ILE A 133 1.99 -12.81 7.11
CA ILE A 133 0.81 -12.25 7.74
C ILE A 133 0.22 -11.17 6.83
N GLY A 134 -0.97 -11.44 6.28
CA GLY A 134 -1.62 -10.55 5.31
C GLY A 134 -0.99 -10.60 3.91
N ALA A 135 -0.29 -11.68 3.55
CA ALA A 135 0.00 -11.93 2.15
C ALA A 135 -1.32 -12.22 1.44
N ASP A 136 -1.61 -11.47 0.38
CA ASP A 136 -2.63 -11.88 -0.58
C ASP A 136 -2.31 -13.32 -0.96
N ARG A 137 -3.31 -14.20 -0.89
CA ARG A 137 -3.11 -15.63 -1.20
C ARG A 137 -2.49 -15.72 -2.58
N SER A 138 -1.19 -16.03 -2.62
CA SER A 138 -0.41 -16.10 -3.85
C SER A 138 -1.08 -17.08 -4.81
N GLY A 139 -1.40 -16.60 -6.02
CA GLY A 139 -2.05 -17.39 -7.05
C GLY A 139 -3.54 -17.12 -7.22
N GLU A 140 -4.16 -16.23 -6.45
CA GLU A 140 -5.53 -15.79 -6.76
C GLU A 140 -5.50 -14.79 -7.91
N LYS A 141 -6.40 -14.98 -8.87
CA LYS A 141 -6.65 -14.10 -10.01
C LYS A 141 -8.07 -13.56 -9.94
N GLU A 142 -8.24 -12.35 -10.39
CA GLU A 142 -9.57 -11.77 -10.60
C GLU A 142 -10.02 -12.09 -12.03
N LEU A 143 -11.14 -12.80 -12.14
CA LEU A 143 -11.76 -13.19 -13.38
C LEU A 143 -13.05 -12.39 -13.55
N SER A 144 -13.18 -11.65 -14.63
CA SER A 144 -14.41 -10.96 -15.00
C SER A 144 -14.97 -11.58 -16.27
N ILE A 145 -16.19 -12.07 -16.20
CA ILE A 145 -16.92 -12.71 -17.32
C ILE A 145 -18.12 -11.85 -17.65
N THR A 146 -18.25 -11.44 -18.89
CA THR A 146 -19.46 -10.79 -19.39
C THR A 146 -20.37 -11.85 -20.00
N ILE A 147 -21.66 -11.85 -19.66
CA ILE A 147 -22.67 -12.77 -20.17
C ILE A 147 -23.92 -12.00 -20.64
N PRO A 148 -24.70 -12.54 -21.59
CA PRO A 148 -26.00 -11.97 -21.96
C PRO A 148 -27.02 -12.22 -20.84
N GLU A 149 -28.04 -11.36 -20.74
CA GLU A 149 -29.14 -11.46 -19.77
C GLU A 149 -29.90 -12.81 -19.87
N SER A 150 -29.95 -13.40 -21.07
CA SER A 150 -30.63 -14.67 -21.32
C SER A 150 -29.92 -15.87 -20.75
N LEU A 151 -28.65 -15.73 -20.29
CA LEU A 151 -27.87 -16.85 -19.77
C LEU A 151 -27.94 -16.85 -18.23
N ASP A 152 -28.45 -17.94 -17.66
CA ASP A 152 -28.41 -18.12 -16.20
C ASP A 152 -26.98 -18.42 -15.76
N TYR A 153 -26.46 -17.56 -14.86
CA TYR A 153 -25.07 -17.63 -14.39
C TYR A 153 -24.87 -18.55 -13.18
N THR A 154 -25.96 -19.11 -12.61
CA THR A 154 -25.90 -19.79 -11.30
C THR A 154 -25.03 -21.06 -11.36
N GLU A 155 -25.08 -21.82 -12.45
CA GLU A 155 -24.35 -23.09 -12.57
C GLU A 155 -23.59 -23.24 -13.91
N VAL A 156 -23.72 -22.26 -14.80
CA VAL A 156 -23.24 -22.38 -16.19
C VAL A 156 -21.73 -22.60 -16.32
N PHE A 157 -20.94 -22.20 -15.33
CA PHE A 157 -19.48 -22.30 -15.32
C PHE A 157 -18.92 -23.33 -14.33
N ASP A 158 -19.75 -24.01 -13.56
CA ASP A 158 -19.33 -24.88 -12.45
C ASP A 158 -18.42 -26.04 -12.90
N ASP A 159 -18.73 -26.65 -14.03
CA ASP A 159 -17.91 -27.70 -14.60
C ASP A 159 -16.53 -27.20 -15.03
N ILE A 160 -16.48 -26.04 -15.67
CA ILE A 160 -15.22 -25.39 -16.07
C ILE A 160 -14.40 -25.02 -14.84
N PHE A 161 -15.03 -24.47 -13.80
CA PHE A 161 -14.33 -24.14 -12.56
C PHE A 161 -13.80 -25.39 -11.86
N LYS A 162 -14.54 -26.50 -11.83
CA LYS A 162 -14.08 -27.78 -11.27
C LYS A 162 -12.88 -28.37 -12.02
N GLU A 163 -12.81 -28.18 -13.33
CA GLU A 163 -11.73 -28.70 -14.15
C GLU A 163 -10.45 -27.85 -14.06
N TYR A 164 -10.58 -26.53 -14.10
CA TYR A 164 -9.43 -25.62 -14.27
C TYR A 164 -9.00 -24.91 -13.00
N THR A 165 -9.84 -24.90 -11.93
CA THR A 165 -9.53 -24.12 -10.72
C THR A 165 -9.56 -24.98 -9.45
N THR A 166 -8.73 -24.60 -8.48
CA THR A 166 -8.76 -25.19 -7.13
C THR A 166 -9.72 -24.43 -6.21
N HIS A 167 -10.03 -23.18 -6.55
CA HIS A 167 -10.97 -22.34 -5.82
C HIS A 167 -11.59 -21.32 -6.79
N ALA A 168 -12.90 -21.17 -6.72
CA ALA A 168 -13.64 -20.14 -7.44
C ALA A 168 -14.74 -19.59 -6.54
N GLU A 169 -14.77 -18.28 -6.35
CA GLU A 169 -15.74 -17.58 -5.52
C GLU A 169 -16.30 -16.39 -6.30
N LEU A 170 -17.63 -16.30 -6.41
CA LEU A 170 -18.30 -15.16 -7.00
C LEU A 170 -18.26 -13.98 -6.02
N THR A 171 -17.59 -12.90 -6.39
CA THR A 171 -17.41 -11.73 -5.53
C THR A 171 -18.37 -10.60 -5.85
N GLU A 172 -18.75 -10.44 -7.11
CA GLU A 172 -19.62 -9.33 -7.54
C GLU A 172 -20.42 -9.73 -8.78
N VAL A 173 -21.67 -9.32 -8.84
CA VAL A 173 -22.52 -9.36 -10.03
C VAL A 173 -22.98 -7.95 -10.33
N LYS A 174 -22.70 -7.46 -11.54
CA LYS A 174 -23.05 -6.11 -11.97
C LYS A 174 -23.77 -6.16 -13.31
N THR A 175 -24.88 -5.43 -13.43
CA THR A 175 -25.55 -5.21 -14.71
C THR A 175 -24.78 -4.19 -15.54
N ALA A 176 -24.68 -4.41 -16.83
CA ALA A 176 -24.00 -3.54 -17.79
C ALA A 176 -24.88 -3.31 -19.02
N SER A 177 -24.55 -2.33 -19.84
CA SER A 177 -25.24 -2.05 -21.11
C SER A 177 -26.76 -1.93 -20.95
N LEU A 178 -27.22 -1.07 -20.03
CA LEU A 178 -28.64 -0.84 -19.74
C LEU A 178 -29.44 -2.11 -19.34
N GLY A 179 -28.76 -3.06 -18.73
CA GLY A 179 -29.38 -4.30 -18.24
C GLY A 179 -29.28 -5.50 -19.18
N SER A 180 -28.87 -5.34 -20.43
CA SER A 180 -28.77 -6.41 -21.42
C SER A 180 -27.60 -7.38 -21.21
N LEU A 181 -26.66 -7.03 -20.35
CA LEU A 181 -25.48 -7.84 -20.02
C LEU A 181 -25.27 -7.90 -18.51
N TYR A 182 -24.78 -9.03 -18.02
CA TYR A 182 -24.24 -9.17 -16.68
C TYR A 182 -22.71 -9.25 -16.72
N LYS A 183 -22.06 -8.58 -15.80
CA LYS A 183 -20.63 -8.68 -15.56
C LYS A 183 -20.41 -9.39 -14.24
N LEU A 184 -19.91 -10.62 -14.31
CA LEU A 184 -19.63 -11.46 -13.15
C LEU A 184 -18.16 -11.31 -12.79
N ARG A 185 -17.87 -11.10 -11.53
CA ARG A 185 -16.51 -11.04 -11.03
C ARG A 185 -16.26 -12.18 -10.07
N TYR A 186 -15.31 -13.02 -10.40
CA TYR A 186 -14.90 -14.15 -9.60
C TYR A 186 -13.48 -13.94 -9.08
N ARG A 187 -13.22 -14.46 -7.90
CA ARG A 187 -11.87 -14.70 -7.40
C ARG A 187 -11.56 -16.16 -7.64
N VAL A 188 -10.56 -16.43 -8.47
CA VAL A 188 -10.22 -17.79 -8.88
C VAL A 188 -8.76 -18.10 -8.59
N ARG A 189 -8.49 -19.37 -8.27
CA ARG A 189 -7.14 -19.91 -8.20
C ARG A 189 -7.04 -21.04 -9.21
N LEU A 190 -6.21 -20.86 -10.24
CA LEU A 190 -5.97 -21.88 -11.23
C LEU A 190 -5.28 -23.10 -10.63
N ALA A 191 -5.63 -24.29 -11.07
CA ALA A 191 -4.95 -25.53 -10.72
C ALA A 191 -3.56 -25.61 -11.40
N ASP A 192 -3.46 -25.12 -12.66
CA ASP A 192 -2.22 -24.98 -13.41
C ASP A 192 -2.21 -23.63 -14.16
N ASP A 193 -1.29 -22.75 -13.78
CA ASP A 193 -1.12 -21.44 -14.43
C ASP A 193 -0.72 -21.53 -15.90
N ARG A 194 -0.15 -22.65 -16.33
CA ARG A 194 0.24 -22.88 -17.74
C ARG A 194 -0.97 -23.09 -18.66
N ASN A 195 -2.10 -23.52 -18.11
CA ASN A 195 -3.32 -23.79 -18.87
C ASN A 195 -4.36 -22.65 -18.83
N GLU A 196 -3.92 -21.44 -18.48
CA GLU A 196 -4.79 -20.25 -18.42
C GLU A 196 -5.51 -19.99 -19.75
N LYS A 197 -4.82 -20.18 -20.89
CA LYS A 197 -5.43 -19.98 -22.20
C LYS A 197 -6.59 -20.96 -22.42
N GLY A 198 -6.42 -22.25 -22.12
CA GLY A 198 -7.48 -23.25 -22.26
C GLY A 198 -8.69 -22.93 -21.39
N PHE A 199 -8.45 -22.47 -20.16
CA PHE A 199 -9.50 -22.00 -19.27
C PHE A 199 -10.30 -20.82 -19.86
N LEU A 200 -9.61 -19.80 -20.37
CA LEU A 200 -10.26 -18.65 -20.99
C LEU A 200 -11.04 -19.00 -22.26
N ASP A 201 -10.50 -19.90 -23.06
CA ASP A 201 -11.16 -20.37 -24.29
C ASP A 201 -12.44 -21.18 -23.94
N ALA A 202 -12.41 -22.06 -22.93
CA ALA A 202 -13.58 -22.77 -22.42
C ALA A 202 -14.68 -21.81 -21.95
N LEU A 203 -14.33 -20.79 -21.19
CA LEU A 203 -15.27 -19.77 -20.73
C LEU A 203 -15.88 -18.99 -21.91
N ARG A 204 -15.07 -18.64 -22.91
CA ARG A 204 -15.53 -17.90 -24.10
C ARG A 204 -16.49 -18.71 -24.96
N CYS A 205 -16.30 -20.01 -25.05
CA CYS A 205 -17.25 -20.88 -25.75
C CYS A 205 -18.65 -20.88 -25.12
N ARG A 206 -18.71 -20.66 -23.79
CA ARG A 206 -19.96 -20.75 -23.04
C ARG A 206 -20.64 -19.40 -22.81
N ASN A 207 -19.88 -18.30 -22.77
CA ASN A 207 -20.44 -16.96 -22.56
C ASN A 207 -20.93 -16.25 -23.83
N GLY A 208 -21.01 -16.96 -24.97
CA GLY A 208 -21.36 -16.36 -26.25
C GLY A 208 -20.24 -15.52 -26.88
N ASN A 209 -18.99 -15.85 -26.59
CA ASN A 209 -17.78 -15.18 -27.09
C ASN A 209 -17.70 -13.69 -26.71
N LEU A 210 -18.31 -13.32 -25.58
CA LEU A 210 -18.21 -11.98 -24.98
C LEU A 210 -16.90 -11.81 -24.23
N GLU A 211 -16.67 -10.58 -23.72
CA GLU A 211 -15.45 -10.23 -23.01
C GLU A 211 -15.22 -11.11 -21.79
N VAL A 212 -14.04 -11.73 -21.71
CA VAL A 212 -13.52 -12.40 -20.52
C VAL A 212 -12.18 -11.76 -20.19
N ARG A 213 -12.01 -11.32 -18.94
CA ARG A 213 -10.78 -10.72 -18.42
C ARG A 213 -10.29 -11.52 -17.23
N CYS A 214 -9.06 -12.02 -17.29
CA CYS A 214 -8.38 -12.66 -16.18
C CYS A 214 -7.09 -11.87 -15.88
N GLY A 215 -6.88 -11.53 -14.62
CA GLY A 215 -5.71 -10.75 -14.22
C GLY A 215 -5.45 -10.89 -12.72
N GLN A 216 -4.43 -10.17 -12.26
CA GLN A 216 -4.18 -10.09 -10.82
C GLN A 216 -5.32 -9.31 -10.14
N PRO A 217 -5.68 -9.67 -8.89
CA PRO A 217 -6.71 -8.96 -8.16
C PRO A 217 -6.38 -7.46 -8.13
N HIS A 218 -7.24 -6.65 -8.71
CA HIS A 218 -7.20 -5.22 -8.46
C HIS A 218 -7.73 -5.02 -7.05
N THR A 219 -6.88 -4.55 -6.14
CA THR A 219 -7.37 -3.97 -4.89
C THR A 219 -8.32 -2.84 -5.30
N PRO A 220 -9.61 -2.91 -4.96
CA PRO A 220 -10.51 -1.82 -5.30
C PRO A 220 -9.96 -0.56 -4.64
N VAL A 221 -9.58 0.41 -5.45
CA VAL A 221 -9.50 1.80 -4.99
C VAL A 221 -10.96 2.13 -4.72
N GLU A 222 -11.37 2.07 -3.46
CA GLU A 222 -12.65 2.58 -3.01
C GLU A 222 -12.72 4.02 -3.49
N GLN A 223 -13.50 4.24 -4.54
CA GLN A 223 -13.89 5.57 -4.96
C GLN A 223 -14.91 6.04 -3.91
N LEU A 224 -14.41 6.76 -2.91
CA LEU A 224 -15.20 7.63 -2.04
C LEU A 224 -15.51 8.95 -2.76
#